data_e4219498929683b76fd0b3ee6f8b9e6d
#
_entry.id   e4219498929683b76fd0b3ee6f8b9e6d
#
_cell.length_a   1.000
_cell.length_b   1.000
_cell.length_c   1.000
_cell.angle_alpha   90.00
_cell.angle_beta   90.00
_cell.angle_gamma   90.00
#
_symmetry.space_group_name_H-M   'P 1'
#
loop_
_entity.id
_entity.type
_entity.pdbx_description
1 polymer ?
#
loop_
_entity_poly.entity_id
_entity_poly.type
_entity_poly.pdbx_seq_one_letter_code
_entity_poly.pdbx_strand_id
1 'polypeptide(L)'
;MKEQPQAQETHYGDWAHRPDMHGILVPGKRGRLLSVLYTAAGEGGHPTVLLLHGIPGCERKFDLAQSLRRAGFHVMTFHYSGSWGSDGNYSLSNDLEDANTVLDFILQDETCGFDKQHIYAVGHSMGGFVCGQLSARRPEIKGAVLLMPCDIGRLPQIARDDPASYQTVQEVLDDSAQWLTGTSGEALLQEALAHSADFCLESTAESLAQKPVLCVAGTLDIYTPPTLHCEPLIRAIQAAGGTSLQAVCYPTDHFFADYRLTVAETVITFLKEQLSE
;
A
#
# COMPACT_ATOMS: atom_id res chain seq x y z
N MET A 1 -24.88 -33.70 15.01
CA MET A 1 -23.97 -32.53 14.85
C MET A 1 -23.91 -32.23 13.36
N LYS A 2 -24.23 -30.99 12.93
CA LYS A 2 -24.00 -30.61 11.52
C LYS A 2 -22.50 -30.48 11.33
N GLU A 3 -21.95 -31.11 10.30
CA GLU A 3 -20.58 -30.91 9.90
C GLU A 3 -20.40 -29.40 9.62
N GLN A 4 -19.45 -28.77 10.33
CA GLN A 4 -19.04 -27.41 10.00
C GLN A 4 -18.29 -27.46 8.69
N PRO A 5 -18.54 -26.53 7.73
CA PRO A 5 -17.74 -26.45 6.53
C PRO A 5 -16.28 -26.20 6.96
N GLN A 6 -15.42 -27.14 6.66
CA GLN A 6 -13.98 -26.94 6.85
C GLN A 6 -13.50 -25.96 5.79
N ALA A 7 -12.98 -24.82 6.23
CA ALA A 7 -12.20 -23.97 5.35
C ALA A 7 -11.03 -24.80 4.79
N GLN A 8 -10.68 -24.60 3.51
CA GLN A 8 -9.48 -25.21 2.95
C GLN A 8 -8.25 -24.60 3.64
N GLU A 9 -7.77 -25.30 4.67
CA GLU A 9 -6.55 -24.90 5.36
C GLU A 9 -5.34 -25.33 4.55
N THR A 10 -4.34 -24.46 4.44
CA THR A 10 -3.03 -24.84 3.90
C THR A 10 -2.21 -25.50 5.00
N HIS A 11 -1.96 -26.80 4.87
CA HIS A 11 -1.10 -27.52 5.79
C HIS A 11 0.35 -27.41 5.33
N TYR A 12 1.21 -26.82 6.15
CA TYR A 12 2.64 -26.75 5.92
C TYR A 12 3.29 -28.07 6.38
N GLY A 13 3.80 -28.85 5.42
CA GLY A 13 4.45 -30.15 5.71
C GLY A 13 5.81 -30.02 6.40
N ASP A 14 6.50 -28.90 6.21
CA ASP A 14 7.81 -28.62 6.80
C ASP A 14 7.70 -27.71 8.03
N TRP A 15 7.83 -28.30 9.21
CA TRP A 15 7.81 -27.57 10.47
C TRP A 15 9.17 -26.95 10.84
N ALA A 16 10.25 -27.29 10.16
CA ALA A 16 11.55 -26.67 10.36
C ALA A 16 11.59 -25.24 9.81
N HIS A 17 10.84 -25.01 8.71
CA HIS A 17 10.72 -23.70 8.05
C HIS A 17 9.25 -23.23 8.02
N ARG A 18 8.63 -23.25 9.20
CA ARG A 18 7.23 -22.82 9.36
C ARG A 18 7.08 -21.30 9.18
N PRO A 19 5.89 -20.85 8.75
CA PRO A 19 5.60 -19.43 8.71
C PRO A 19 5.56 -18.85 10.13
N ASP A 20 6.05 -17.62 10.28
CA ASP A 20 6.09 -16.93 11.58
C ASP A 20 5.72 -15.44 11.43
N MET A 21 5.73 -14.72 12.53
CA MET A 21 5.45 -13.29 12.59
C MET A 21 6.38 -12.62 13.61
N HIS A 22 7.14 -11.62 13.16
CA HIS A 22 8.15 -10.96 13.98
C HIS A 22 7.87 -9.46 14.07
N GLY A 23 7.87 -8.92 15.31
CA GLY A 23 7.92 -7.48 15.51
C GLY A 23 9.35 -6.97 15.22
N ILE A 24 9.46 -5.94 14.41
CA ILE A 24 10.74 -5.31 14.05
C ILE A 24 10.65 -3.82 14.33
N LEU A 25 11.66 -3.25 14.97
CA LEU A 25 11.80 -1.81 15.12
C LEU A 25 12.81 -1.32 14.08
N VAL A 26 12.30 -0.78 12.97
CA VAL A 26 13.16 -0.23 11.91
C VAL A 26 13.67 1.15 12.35
N PRO A 27 15.00 1.36 12.38
CA PRO A 27 15.55 2.69 12.68
C PRO A 27 15.21 3.68 11.58
N GLY A 28 14.36 4.65 11.92
CA GLY A 28 13.97 5.74 11.02
C GLY A 28 14.70 7.04 11.35
N LYS A 29 14.56 8.05 10.50
CA LYS A 29 15.17 9.37 10.69
C LYS A 29 14.59 10.14 11.87
N ARG A 30 13.35 9.85 12.26
CA ARG A 30 12.61 10.51 13.36
C ARG A 30 12.45 9.63 14.59
N GLY A 31 13.15 8.51 14.65
CA GLY A 31 13.02 7.49 15.67
C GLY A 31 12.68 6.13 15.09
N ARG A 32 12.08 5.26 15.87
CA ARG A 32 11.79 3.87 15.46
C ARG A 32 10.46 3.79 14.74
N LEU A 33 10.43 3.05 13.64
CA LEU A 33 9.19 2.67 12.96
C LEU A 33 8.77 1.28 13.45
N LEU A 34 7.57 1.20 14.01
CA LEU A 34 7.00 -0.05 14.49
C LEU A 34 6.54 -0.89 13.30
N SER A 35 7.15 -2.04 13.12
CA SER A 35 6.97 -2.89 11.94
C SER A 35 6.66 -4.32 12.33
N VAL A 36 6.00 -5.04 11.42
CA VAL A 36 5.73 -6.48 11.55
C VAL A 36 6.11 -7.17 10.24
N LEU A 37 6.95 -8.19 10.34
CA LEU A 37 7.28 -9.08 9.25
C LEU A 37 6.48 -10.38 9.39
N TYR A 38 5.68 -10.70 8.39
CA TYR A 38 5.04 -12.00 8.21
C TYR A 38 5.92 -12.84 7.29
N THR A 39 6.51 -13.92 7.81
CA THR A 39 7.36 -14.81 7.01
C THR A 39 6.54 -15.92 6.37
N ALA A 40 6.79 -16.21 5.09
CA ALA A 40 6.24 -17.36 4.40
C ALA A 40 6.89 -18.66 4.91
N ALA A 41 6.24 -19.80 4.64
CA ALA A 41 6.80 -21.11 4.90
C ALA A 41 7.77 -21.52 3.79
N GLY A 42 8.81 -22.26 4.14
CA GLY A 42 9.82 -22.81 3.24
C GLY A 42 11.23 -22.29 3.54
N GLU A 43 12.22 -22.97 3.01
CA GLU A 43 13.63 -22.61 3.15
C GLU A 43 14.04 -21.55 2.13
N GLY A 44 14.96 -20.67 2.50
CA GLY A 44 15.59 -19.70 1.60
C GLY A 44 14.96 -18.32 1.60
N GLY A 45 15.26 -17.53 0.56
CA GLY A 45 14.71 -16.19 0.36
C GLY A 45 13.32 -16.25 -0.26
N HIS A 46 12.43 -15.37 0.21
CA HIS A 46 11.07 -15.28 -0.29
C HIS A 46 10.81 -13.94 -0.98
N PRO A 47 10.05 -13.91 -2.10
CA PRO A 47 9.60 -12.66 -2.68
C PRO A 47 8.86 -11.84 -1.61
N THR A 48 9.11 -10.54 -1.60
CA THR A 48 8.73 -9.68 -0.48
C THR A 48 7.74 -8.62 -0.91
N VAL A 49 6.69 -8.45 -0.12
CA VAL A 49 5.71 -7.38 -0.28
C VAL A 49 5.88 -6.35 0.83
N LEU A 50 6.16 -5.10 0.47
CA LEU A 50 6.01 -3.95 1.35
C LEU A 50 4.55 -3.49 1.31
N LEU A 51 3.81 -3.72 2.40
CA LEU A 51 2.38 -3.41 2.51
C LEU A 51 2.17 -2.10 3.26
N LEU A 52 1.61 -1.11 2.57
CA LEU A 52 1.48 0.28 2.96
C LEU A 52 0.02 0.60 3.33
N HIS A 53 -0.22 0.97 4.59
CA HIS A 53 -1.56 1.28 5.06
C HIS A 53 -2.01 2.71 4.70
N GLY A 54 -3.32 2.96 4.73
CA GLY A 54 -3.90 4.28 4.58
C GLY A 54 -3.89 5.09 5.87
N ILE A 55 -4.34 6.33 5.80
CA ILE A 55 -4.51 7.21 6.96
C ILE A 55 -5.82 6.83 7.71
N PRO A 56 -5.85 6.87 9.05
CA PRO A 56 -4.75 7.06 9.99
C PRO A 56 -4.01 5.75 10.36
N GLY A 57 -4.26 4.63 9.69
CA GLY A 57 -3.64 3.35 9.95
C GLY A 57 -4.51 2.37 10.76
N CYS A 58 -5.81 2.63 10.90
CA CYS A 58 -6.76 1.69 11.51
C CYS A 58 -6.93 0.44 10.64
N GLU A 59 -7.09 0.63 9.34
CA GLU A 59 -7.21 -0.45 8.35
C GLU A 59 -5.82 -0.79 7.78
N ARG A 60 -5.24 -1.87 8.25
CA ARG A 60 -3.87 -2.30 7.92
C ARG A 60 -3.79 -3.49 6.98
N LYS A 61 -4.93 -3.96 6.47
CA LYS A 61 -5.01 -5.11 5.55
C LYS A 61 -4.31 -6.37 6.07
N PHE A 62 -4.45 -6.67 7.35
CA PHE A 62 -3.83 -7.87 7.95
C PHE A 62 -4.29 -9.18 7.34
N ASP A 63 -5.52 -9.26 6.90
CA ASP A 63 -6.07 -10.40 6.16
C ASP A 63 -5.38 -10.59 4.80
N LEU A 64 -5.08 -9.50 4.09
CA LEU A 64 -4.28 -9.52 2.88
C LEU A 64 -2.83 -9.96 3.18
N ALA A 65 -2.21 -9.43 4.26
CA ALA A 65 -0.89 -9.86 4.69
C ALA A 65 -0.84 -11.37 4.97
N GLN A 66 -1.83 -11.91 5.68
CA GLN A 66 -1.96 -13.35 5.94
C GLN A 66 -2.17 -14.15 4.64
N SER A 67 -2.95 -13.64 3.70
CA SER A 67 -3.20 -14.30 2.42
C SER A 67 -1.94 -14.32 1.54
N LEU A 68 -1.21 -13.23 1.47
CA LEU A 68 0.08 -13.13 0.77
C LEU A 68 1.13 -14.06 1.39
N ARG A 69 1.23 -14.12 2.73
CA ARG A 69 2.11 -15.05 3.43
C ARG A 69 1.83 -16.50 3.05
N ARG A 70 0.54 -16.91 3.05
CA ARG A 70 0.13 -18.26 2.62
C ARG A 70 0.44 -18.53 1.15
N ALA A 71 0.47 -17.48 0.33
CA ALA A 71 0.82 -17.57 -1.08
C ALA A 71 2.33 -17.67 -1.36
N GLY A 72 3.18 -17.56 -0.32
CA GLY A 72 4.64 -17.71 -0.40
C GLY A 72 5.42 -16.41 -0.36
N PHE A 73 4.78 -15.26 -0.07
CA PHE A 73 5.45 -13.96 0.06
C PHE A 73 5.81 -13.66 1.51
N HIS A 74 6.99 -13.11 1.75
CA HIS A 74 7.23 -12.32 2.96
C HIS A 74 6.46 -11.02 2.87
N VAL A 75 5.85 -10.58 3.98
CA VAL A 75 5.09 -9.33 3.99
C VAL A 75 5.61 -8.45 5.12
N MET A 76 6.15 -7.31 4.76
CA MET A 76 6.58 -6.27 5.70
C MET A 76 5.50 -5.20 5.79
N THR A 77 4.96 -5.01 7.00
CA THR A 77 4.06 -3.90 7.33
C THR A 77 4.74 -2.99 8.34
N PHE A 78 4.40 -1.72 8.35
CA PHE A 78 4.91 -0.79 9.36
C PHE A 78 3.92 0.34 9.61
N HIS A 79 4.15 1.11 10.67
CA HIS A 79 3.46 2.35 10.95
C HIS A 79 4.37 3.52 10.63
N TYR A 80 3.81 4.52 9.93
CA TYR A 80 4.52 5.77 9.61
C TYR A 80 4.87 6.54 10.89
N SER A 81 5.85 7.43 10.80
CA SER A 81 6.24 8.33 11.89
C SER A 81 5.03 9.03 12.49
N GLY A 82 4.94 9.05 13.81
CA GLY A 82 3.82 9.69 14.52
C GLY A 82 2.50 8.95 14.49
N SER A 83 2.46 7.68 14.01
CA SER A 83 1.26 6.84 14.02
C SER A 83 1.47 5.54 14.82
N TRP A 84 0.47 5.11 15.57
CA TRP A 84 0.32 3.77 16.20
C TRP A 84 1.57 3.20 16.89
N GLY A 85 2.38 4.02 17.54
CA GLY A 85 3.54 3.59 18.32
C GLY A 85 4.88 3.77 17.62
N SER A 86 4.90 4.20 16.36
CA SER A 86 6.11 4.73 15.74
C SER A 86 6.47 6.11 16.32
N ASP A 87 7.76 6.35 16.49
CA ASP A 87 8.27 7.61 17.00
C ASP A 87 8.09 8.76 15.98
N GLY A 88 8.26 10.00 16.40
CA GLY A 88 8.24 11.19 15.53
C GLY A 88 6.87 11.84 15.37
N ASN A 89 6.76 12.70 14.36
CA ASN A 89 5.53 13.40 13.99
C ASN A 89 5.05 12.92 12.62
N TYR A 90 3.75 12.88 12.43
CA TYR A 90 3.12 12.50 11.18
C TYR A 90 3.11 13.65 10.19
N SER A 91 3.43 13.37 8.92
CA SER A 91 3.15 14.20 7.76
C SER A 91 3.15 13.34 6.48
N LEU A 92 2.56 13.85 5.41
CA LEU A 92 2.51 13.15 4.11
C LEU A 92 3.91 12.95 3.50
N SER A 93 4.80 13.92 3.67
CA SER A 93 6.21 13.83 3.26
C SER A 93 6.95 12.77 4.08
N ASN A 94 6.65 12.66 5.37
CA ASN A 94 7.24 11.67 6.24
C ASN A 94 6.82 10.25 5.84
N ASP A 95 5.59 10.05 5.39
CA ASP A 95 5.12 8.75 4.90
C ASP A 95 5.98 8.24 3.73
N LEU A 96 6.32 9.13 2.79
CA LEU A 96 7.19 8.80 1.65
C LEU A 96 8.61 8.46 2.12
N GLU A 97 9.13 9.22 3.06
CA GLU A 97 10.48 9.01 3.60
C GLU A 97 10.57 7.71 4.42
N ASP A 98 9.56 7.44 5.25
CA ASP A 98 9.49 6.23 6.07
C ASP A 98 9.37 4.97 5.19
N ALA A 99 8.56 5.02 4.13
CA ALA A 99 8.47 3.92 3.17
C ALA A 99 9.82 3.64 2.48
N ASN A 100 10.56 4.68 2.10
CA ASN A 100 11.93 4.53 1.61
C ASN A 100 12.85 3.91 2.65
N THR A 101 12.76 4.35 3.91
CA THR A 101 13.59 3.83 5.01
C THR A 101 13.32 2.33 5.26
N VAL A 102 12.05 1.90 5.23
CA VAL A 102 11.70 0.49 5.39
C VAL A 102 12.14 -0.34 4.19
N LEU A 103 12.05 0.19 2.97
CA LEU A 103 12.60 -0.46 1.78
C LEU A 103 14.12 -0.63 1.89
N ASP A 104 14.85 0.40 2.33
CA ASP A 104 16.30 0.33 2.54
C ASP A 104 16.65 -0.70 3.62
N PHE A 105 15.86 -0.82 4.68
CA PHE A 105 16.02 -1.89 5.67
C PHE A 105 15.88 -3.27 5.04
N ILE A 106 14.84 -3.51 4.23
CA ILE A 106 14.63 -4.79 3.51
C ILE A 106 15.84 -5.11 2.63
N LEU A 107 16.38 -4.11 1.91
CA LEU A 107 17.52 -4.27 1.01
C LEU A 107 18.84 -4.56 1.74
N GLN A 108 19.02 -4.06 2.95
CA GLN A 108 20.25 -4.18 3.73
C GLN A 108 20.24 -5.40 4.65
N ASP A 109 19.07 -5.89 5.05
CA ASP A 109 18.96 -7.01 5.97
C ASP A 109 19.39 -8.34 5.31
N GLU A 110 20.19 -9.13 6.02
CA GLU A 110 20.70 -10.44 5.58
C GLU A 110 20.14 -11.61 6.42
N THR A 111 19.23 -11.31 7.36
CA THR A 111 18.80 -12.30 8.37
C THR A 111 17.36 -12.73 8.22
N CYS A 112 16.51 -11.89 7.64
CA CYS A 112 15.07 -12.11 7.53
C CYS A 112 14.64 -12.92 6.29
N GLY A 113 15.57 -13.30 5.42
CA GLY A 113 15.25 -14.09 4.22
C GLY A 113 14.48 -13.32 3.13
N PHE A 114 14.72 -12.03 2.99
CA PHE A 114 14.15 -11.24 1.90
C PHE A 114 14.78 -11.59 0.56
N ASP A 115 14.00 -11.96 -0.44
CA ASP A 115 14.46 -12.02 -1.83
C ASP A 115 14.47 -10.59 -2.41
N LYS A 116 15.67 -10.01 -2.42
CA LYS A 116 15.91 -8.63 -2.85
C LYS A 116 15.72 -8.40 -4.36
N GLN A 117 15.59 -9.47 -5.13
CA GLN A 117 15.31 -9.37 -6.58
C GLN A 117 13.80 -9.30 -6.87
N HIS A 118 12.95 -9.74 -5.94
CA HIS A 118 11.50 -9.79 -6.09
C HIS A 118 10.81 -9.03 -4.95
N ILE A 119 10.97 -7.70 -4.95
CA ILE A 119 10.30 -6.80 -4.01
C ILE A 119 9.16 -6.09 -4.72
N TYR A 120 7.98 -6.13 -4.11
CA TYR A 120 6.75 -5.51 -4.60
C TYR A 120 6.20 -4.55 -3.55
N ALA A 121 5.52 -3.49 -4.00
CA ALA A 121 4.78 -2.61 -3.11
C ALA A 121 3.27 -2.78 -3.31
N VAL A 122 2.54 -2.87 -2.21
CA VAL A 122 1.07 -2.91 -2.19
C VAL A 122 0.59 -1.81 -1.25
N GLY A 123 -0.25 -0.91 -1.72
CA GLY A 123 -0.72 0.21 -0.90
C GLY A 123 -2.21 0.46 -1.03
N HIS A 124 -2.87 0.79 0.11
CA HIS A 124 -4.28 1.10 0.16
C HIS A 124 -4.52 2.56 0.54
N SER A 125 -5.42 3.24 -0.16
CA SER A 125 -5.81 4.63 0.15
C SER A 125 -4.60 5.58 0.10
N MET A 126 -4.27 6.27 1.19
CA MET A 126 -3.04 7.04 1.35
C MET A 126 -1.78 6.17 1.12
N GLY A 127 -1.80 4.91 1.58
CA GLY A 127 -0.73 3.95 1.26
C GLY A 127 -0.64 3.64 -0.24
N GLY A 128 -1.71 3.76 -0.99
CA GLY A 128 -1.72 3.68 -2.46
C GLY A 128 -0.99 4.86 -3.11
N PHE A 129 -1.14 6.07 -2.56
CA PHE A 129 -0.32 7.22 -2.93
C PHE A 129 1.15 6.95 -2.65
N VAL A 130 1.50 6.53 -1.43
CA VAL A 130 2.90 6.19 -1.07
C VAL A 130 3.45 5.09 -1.96
N CYS A 131 2.67 4.04 -2.26
CA CYS A 131 3.04 2.94 -3.15
C CYS A 131 3.40 3.45 -4.56
N GLY A 132 2.56 4.27 -5.16
CA GLY A 132 2.80 4.84 -6.48
C GLY A 132 4.08 5.69 -6.52
N GLN A 133 4.22 6.61 -5.57
CA GLN A 133 5.38 7.49 -5.44
C GLN A 133 6.69 6.72 -5.19
N LEU A 134 6.66 5.74 -4.29
CA LEU A 134 7.82 4.89 -3.98
C LEU A 134 8.21 4.06 -5.21
N SER A 135 7.25 3.38 -5.82
CA SER A 135 7.50 2.49 -6.96
C SER A 135 8.04 3.23 -8.18
N ALA A 136 7.61 4.48 -8.39
CA ALA A 136 8.11 5.30 -9.48
C ALA A 136 9.59 5.71 -9.31
N ARG A 137 10.05 5.87 -8.06
CA ARG A 137 11.40 6.38 -7.73
C ARG A 137 12.40 5.27 -7.40
N ARG A 138 11.94 4.06 -7.08
CA ARG A 138 12.77 2.96 -6.59
C ARG A 138 12.76 1.79 -7.58
N PRO A 139 13.85 1.59 -8.35
CA PRO A 139 13.94 0.50 -9.33
C PRO A 139 13.96 -0.89 -8.69
N GLU A 140 14.22 -0.99 -7.39
CA GLU A 140 14.17 -2.24 -6.63
C GLU A 140 12.75 -2.79 -6.50
N ILE A 141 11.72 -1.92 -6.50
CA ILE A 141 10.31 -2.33 -6.56
C ILE A 141 10.01 -2.83 -7.98
N LYS A 142 9.72 -4.12 -8.10
CA LYS A 142 9.49 -4.80 -9.39
C LYS A 142 8.06 -4.71 -9.91
N GLY A 143 7.10 -4.39 -9.05
CA GLY A 143 5.72 -4.15 -9.42
C GLY A 143 4.96 -3.45 -8.31
N ALA A 144 3.88 -2.77 -8.66
CA ALA A 144 3.07 -1.96 -7.76
C ALA A 144 1.60 -2.38 -7.80
N VAL A 145 0.98 -2.48 -6.62
CA VAL A 145 -0.46 -2.68 -6.48
C VAL A 145 -1.06 -1.51 -5.73
N LEU A 146 -1.95 -0.79 -6.40
CA LEU A 146 -2.63 0.38 -5.85
C LEU A 146 -4.09 0.00 -5.59
N LEU A 147 -4.45 -0.11 -4.32
CA LEU A 147 -5.79 -0.44 -3.84
C LEU A 147 -6.50 0.85 -3.45
N MET A 148 -7.50 1.27 -4.24
CA MET A 148 -8.22 2.54 -4.00
C MET A 148 -7.28 3.70 -3.66
N PRO A 149 -6.26 3.99 -4.52
CA PRO A 149 -5.24 4.98 -4.20
C PRO A 149 -5.86 6.37 -4.01
N CYS A 150 -5.40 7.08 -2.98
CA CYS A 150 -5.72 8.49 -2.79
C CYS A 150 -4.70 9.35 -3.52
N ASP A 151 -5.04 9.92 -4.68
CA ASP A 151 -4.16 10.91 -5.33
C ASP A 151 -4.33 12.26 -4.62
N ILE A 152 -3.55 12.45 -3.56
CA ILE A 152 -3.62 13.66 -2.73
C ILE A 152 -3.13 14.91 -3.48
N GLY A 153 -2.29 14.74 -4.51
CA GLY A 153 -1.81 15.83 -5.34
C GLY A 153 -2.88 16.46 -6.22
N ARG A 154 -4.01 15.76 -6.44
CA ARG A 154 -5.15 16.29 -7.21
C ARG A 154 -6.10 17.16 -6.39
N LEU A 155 -5.88 17.35 -5.09
CA LEU A 155 -6.78 18.15 -4.25
C LEU A 155 -7.11 19.54 -4.80
N PRO A 156 -6.18 20.33 -5.39
CA PRO A 156 -6.52 21.61 -5.97
C PRO A 156 -7.49 21.50 -7.14
N GLN A 157 -7.44 20.43 -7.91
CA GLN A 157 -8.38 20.16 -9.01
C GLN A 157 -9.71 19.66 -8.46
N ILE A 158 -9.69 18.72 -7.52
CA ILE A 158 -10.90 18.19 -6.87
C ILE A 158 -11.69 19.32 -6.22
N ALA A 159 -11.02 20.26 -5.54
CA ALA A 159 -11.66 21.42 -4.94
C ALA A 159 -12.44 22.29 -5.96
N ARG A 160 -11.98 22.35 -7.21
CA ARG A 160 -12.65 23.10 -8.27
C ARG A 160 -13.79 22.32 -8.92
N ASP A 161 -13.55 21.04 -9.19
CA ASP A 161 -14.40 20.21 -10.04
C ASP A 161 -15.47 19.45 -9.25
N ASP A 162 -15.16 19.07 -8.00
CA ASP A 162 -16.06 18.36 -7.08
C ASP A 162 -15.84 18.81 -5.62
N PRO A 163 -16.41 19.95 -5.21
CA PRO A 163 -16.28 20.48 -3.85
C PRO A 163 -16.77 19.53 -2.75
N ALA A 164 -17.72 18.63 -3.05
CA ALA A 164 -18.22 17.67 -2.07
C ALA A 164 -17.18 16.61 -1.75
N SER A 165 -16.51 16.05 -2.77
CA SER A 165 -15.39 15.12 -2.56
C SER A 165 -14.21 15.81 -1.87
N TYR A 166 -13.93 17.08 -2.17
CA TYR A 166 -12.93 17.86 -1.47
C TYR A 166 -13.24 17.99 0.03
N GLN A 167 -14.49 18.31 0.37
CA GLN A 167 -14.95 18.38 1.77
C GLN A 167 -14.78 17.03 2.47
N THR A 168 -15.12 15.92 1.80
CA THR A 168 -14.92 14.57 2.34
C THR A 168 -13.44 14.33 2.69
N VAL A 169 -12.50 14.75 1.83
CA VAL A 169 -11.06 14.63 2.15
C VAL A 169 -10.69 15.47 3.37
N GLN A 170 -11.18 16.69 3.50
CA GLN A 170 -10.94 17.52 4.69
C GLN A 170 -11.43 16.82 5.96
N GLU A 171 -12.67 16.32 5.96
CA GLU A 171 -13.25 15.59 7.09
C GLU A 171 -12.41 14.34 7.47
N VAL A 172 -11.93 13.59 6.47
CA VAL A 172 -11.05 12.44 6.70
C VAL A 172 -9.72 12.85 7.35
N LEU A 173 -9.12 13.95 6.90
CA LEU A 173 -7.87 14.45 7.47
C LEU A 173 -8.07 14.95 8.91
N ASP A 174 -9.17 15.66 9.19
CA ASP A 174 -9.51 16.13 10.54
C ASP A 174 -9.77 14.96 11.50
N ASP A 175 -10.56 13.99 11.09
CA ASP A 175 -10.83 12.78 11.90
C ASP A 175 -9.57 11.94 12.10
N SER A 176 -8.72 11.84 11.09
CA SER A 176 -7.47 11.08 11.16
C SER A 176 -6.46 11.71 12.10
N ALA A 177 -6.36 13.03 12.11
CA ALA A 177 -5.39 13.76 12.92
C ALA A 177 -5.52 13.51 14.44
N GLN A 178 -6.70 13.09 14.91
CA GLN A 178 -6.93 12.73 16.31
C GLN A 178 -6.09 11.50 16.76
N TRP A 179 -5.65 10.67 15.82
CA TRP A 179 -4.89 9.44 16.06
C TRP A 179 -3.39 9.60 15.73
N LEU A 180 -3.00 10.79 15.28
CA LEU A 180 -1.67 11.07 14.76
C LEU A 180 -0.94 12.09 15.64
N THR A 181 0.35 11.92 15.82
CA THR A 181 1.18 12.78 16.66
C THR A 181 1.74 13.96 15.87
N GLY A 182 1.65 15.16 16.44
CA GLY A 182 2.34 16.35 15.96
C GLY A 182 1.82 16.92 14.65
N THR A 183 0.54 16.64 14.33
CA THR A 183 -0.13 17.16 13.13
C THR A 183 -1.56 17.59 13.44
N SER A 184 -2.24 18.17 12.46
CA SER A 184 -3.68 18.47 12.45
C SER A 184 -4.22 18.27 11.05
N GLY A 185 -5.55 18.14 10.88
CA GLY A 185 -6.17 18.04 9.56
C GLY A 185 -5.82 19.23 8.67
N GLU A 186 -5.84 20.44 9.22
CA GLU A 186 -5.42 21.66 8.51
C GLU A 186 -3.95 21.60 8.08
N ALA A 187 -3.03 21.13 8.94
CA ALA A 187 -1.62 21.02 8.58
C ALA A 187 -1.41 20.02 7.44
N LEU A 188 -2.08 18.88 7.48
CA LEU A 188 -2.03 17.87 6.42
C LEU A 188 -2.61 18.39 5.10
N LEU A 189 -3.73 19.12 5.17
CA LEU A 189 -4.34 19.74 4.00
C LEU A 189 -3.41 20.78 3.37
N GLN A 190 -2.82 21.66 4.18
CA GLN A 190 -1.88 22.69 3.70
C GLN A 190 -0.62 22.04 3.08
N GLU A 191 -0.09 20.97 3.67
CA GLU A 191 1.02 20.21 3.10
C GLU A 191 0.63 19.62 1.74
N ALA A 192 -0.55 18.98 1.63
CA ALA A 192 -1.04 18.42 0.37
C ALA A 192 -1.19 19.47 -0.72
N LEU A 193 -1.72 20.65 -0.38
CA LEU A 193 -1.88 21.76 -1.33
C LEU A 193 -0.53 22.36 -1.75
N ALA A 194 0.40 22.55 -0.80
CA ALA A 194 1.73 23.09 -1.06
C ALA A 194 2.58 22.18 -1.95
N HIS A 195 2.44 20.88 -1.81
CA HIS A 195 3.18 19.86 -2.56
C HIS A 195 2.35 19.19 -3.65
N SER A 196 1.23 19.75 -4.05
CA SER A 196 0.28 19.10 -4.98
C SER A 196 0.93 18.61 -6.28
N ALA A 197 1.88 19.34 -6.84
CA ALA A 197 2.57 18.93 -8.06
C ALA A 197 3.45 17.68 -7.84
N ASP A 198 4.19 17.63 -6.71
CA ASP A 198 5.10 16.53 -6.37
C ASP A 198 4.33 15.29 -5.89
N PHE A 199 3.16 15.50 -5.28
CA PHE A 199 2.31 14.44 -4.76
C PHE A 199 1.34 13.87 -5.80
N CYS A 200 1.20 14.50 -6.96
CA CYS A 200 0.32 14.02 -8.01
C CYS A 200 0.81 12.66 -8.56
N LEU A 201 -0.04 11.64 -8.50
CA LEU A 201 0.29 10.32 -9.01
C LEU A 201 0.44 10.29 -10.53
N GLU A 202 -0.28 11.14 -11.26
CA GLU A 202 -0.13 11.25 -12.72
C GLU A 202 1.31 11.63 -13.12
N SER A 203 2.02 12.40 -12.27
CA SER A 203 3.42 12.77 -12.51
C SER A 203 4.38 11.55 -12.48
N THR A 204 3.95 10.43 -11.92
CA THR A 204 4.73 9.19 -11.83
C THR A 204 4.49 8.23 -13.00
N ALA A 205 3.57 8.57 -13.91
CA ALA A 205 3.06 7.66 -14.93
C ALA A 205 4.14 7.12 -15.87
N GLU A 206 5.11 7.94 -16.31
CA GLU A 206 6.21 7.51 -17.18
C GLU A 206 7.06 6.42 -16.52
N SER A 207 7.37 6.57 -15.21
CA SER A 207 8.13 5.58 -14.46
C SER A 207 7.32 4.32 -14.19
N LEU A 208 6.03 4.46 -13.85
CA LEU A 208 5.13 3.33 -13.61
C LEU A 208 4.81 2.57 -14.90
N ALA A 209 4.81 3.21 -16.06
CA ALA A 209 4.63 2.57 -17.35
C ALA A 209 5.73 1.54 -17.68
N GLN A 210 6.87 1.60 -17.00
CA GLN A 210 8.00 0.67 -17.17
C GLN A 210 7.92 -0.55 -16.26
N LYS A 211 6.85 -0.70 -15.47
CA LYS A 211 6.68 -1.76 -14.47
C LYS A 211 5.29 -2.39 -14.55
N PRO A 212 5.14 -3.63 -14.09
CA PRO A 212 3.82 -4.18 -13.80
C PRO A 212 3.09 -3.36 -12.74
N VAL A 213 1.88 -2.91 -13.06
CA VAL A 213 1.01 -2.16 -12.16
C VAL A 213 -0.39 -2.77 -12.13
N LEU A 214 -0.91 -3.01 -10.94
CA LEU A 214 -2.31 -3.35 -10.73
C LEU A 214 -3.01 -2.20 -10.00
N CYS A 215 -4.08 -1.65 -10.58
CA CYS A 215 -4.99 -0.73 -9.93
C CYS A 215 -6.30 -1.45 -9.60
N VAL A 216 -6.70 -1.44 -8.32
CA VAL A 216 -7.99 -1.97 -7.88
C VAL A 216 -8.82 -0.84 -7.30
N ALA A 217 -10.03 -0.65 -7.82
CA ALA A 217 -10.95 0.40 -7.42
C ALA A 217 -12.30 -0.18 -6.96
N GLY A 218 -13.10 0.63 -6.27
CA GLY A 218 -14.46 0.31 -5.86
C GLY A 218 -15.46 1.34 -6.39
N THR A 219 -16.55 0.89 -7.04
CA THR A 219 -17.57 1.82 -7.58
C THR A 219 -18.39 2.51 -6.49
N LEU A 220 -18.35 2.00 -5.25
CA LEU A 220 -19.06 2.57 -4.11
C LEU A 220 -18.12 3.32 -3.15
N ASP A 221 -16.89 3.59 -3.58
CA ASP A 221 -15.92 4.34 -2.80
C ASP A 221 -16.24 5.84 -2.81
N ILE A 222 -16.63 6.35 -1.65
CA ILE A 222 -16.93 7.77 -1.45
C ILE A 222 -15.72 8.59 -0.99
N TYR A 223 -14.64 7.92 -0.53
CA TYR A 223 -13.42 8.58 -0.05
C TYR A 223 -12.43 8.87 -1.18
N THR A 224 -12.26 7.88 -2.06
CA THR A 224 -11.40 8.01 -3.24
C THR A 224 -12.14 7.56 -4.51
N PRO A 225 -13.20 8.32 -4.94
CA PRO A 225 -13.95 7.97 -6.14
C PRO A 225 -13.00 7.67 -7.32
N PRO A 226 -13.17 6.54 -8.03
CA PRO A 226 -12.23 6.13 -9.08
C PRO A 226 -11.99 7.18 -10.15
N THR A 227 -13.02 7.92 -10.53
CA THR A 227 -12.96 8.97 -11.55
C THR A 227 -12.05 10.14 -11.17
N LEU A 228 -11.88 10.39 -9.86
CA LEU A 228 -11.08 11.49 -9.34
C LEU A 228 -9.63 11.08 -9.01
N HIS A 229 -9.40 9.83 -8.61
CA HIS A 229 -8.11 9.39 -8.07
C HIS A 229 -7.42 8.31 -8.93
N CYS A 230 -8.10 7.22 -9.26
CA CYS A 230 -7.50 6.05 -9.91
C CYS A 230 -7.47 6.17 -11.45
N GLU A 231 -8.58 6.56 -12.06
CA GLU A 231 -8.69 6.63 -13.53
C GLU A 231 -7.75 7.64 -14.19
N PRO A 232 -7.48 8.83 -13.61
CA PRO A 232 -6.50 9.75 -14.19
C PRO A 232 -5.11 9.13 -14.29
N LEU A 233 -4.65 8.44 -13.23
CA LEU A 233 -3.39 7.73 -13.23
C LEU A 233 -3.37 6.60 -14.27
N ILE A 234 -4.43 5.79 -14.35
CA ILE A 234 -4.56 4.71 -15.34
C ILE A 234 -4.40 5.28 -16.76
N ARG A 235 -5.13 6.35 -17.09
CA ARG A 235 -5.03 7.01 -18.40
C ARG A 235 -3.62 7.55 -18.67
N ALA A 236 -2.97 8.13 -17.66
CA ALA A 236 -1.61 8.65 -17.79
C ALA A 236 -0.58 7.54 -18.04
N ILE A 237 -0.67 6.40 -17.32
CA ILE A 237 0.21 5.23 -17.54
C ILE A 237 -0.01 4.66 -18.94
N GLN A 238 -1.26 4.54 -19.41
CA GLN A 238 -1.56 4.07 -20.77
C GLN A 238 -1.00 5.02 -21.82
N ALA A 239 -1.15 6.34 -21.63
CA ALA A 239 -0.61 7.35 -22.55
C ALA A 239 0.91 7.34 -22.59
N ALA A 240 1.58 6.97 -21.48
CA ALA A 240 3.03 6.78 -21.37
C ALA A 240 3.52 5.44 -21.97
N GLY A 241 2.62 4.63 -22.54
CA GLY A 241 2.95 3.36 -23.19
C GLY A 241 3.06 2.17 -22.24
N GLY A 242 2.49 2.24 -21.06
CA GLY A 242 2.47 1.14 -20.08
C GLY A 242 1.64 -0.05 -20.61
N THR A 243 2.31 -1.15 -20.89
CA THR A 243 1.69 -2.39 -21.43
C THR A 243 1.37 -3.42 -20.36
N SER A 244 2.01 -3.32 -19.19
CA SER A 244 1.83 -4.24 -18.06
C SER A 244 0.91 -3.65 -16.97
N LEU A 245 -0.04 -2.80 -17.37
CA LEU A 245 -1.06 -2.23 -16.50
C LEU A 245 -2.32 -3.09 -16.50
N GLN A 246 -2.72 -3.55 -15.32
CA GLN A 246 -4.03 -4.17 -15.08
C GLN A 246 -4.89 -3.22 -14.24
N ALA A 247 -6.16 -3.09 -14.59
CA ALA A 247 -7.12 -2.27 -13.84
C ALA A 247 -8.40 -3.07 -13.60
N VAL A 248 -8.82 -3.15 -12.35
CA VAL A 248 -10.03 -3.87 -11.93
C VAL A 248 -10.88 -2.96 -11.06
N CYS A 249 -12.20 -2.98 -11.30
CA CYS A 249 -13.14 -2.24 -10.48
C CYS A 249 -14.23 -3.17 -9.97
N TYR A 250 -14.45 -3.17 -8.65
CA TYR A 250 -15.47 -3.99 -7.99
C TYR A 250 -16.63 -3.12 -7.46
N PRO A 251 -17.86 -3.66 -7.37
CA PRO A 251 -18.98 -2.94 -6.76
C PRO A 251 -18.90 -3.03 -5.21
N THR A 252 -17.91 -2.36 -4.63
CA THR A 252 -17.59 -2.39 -3.21
C THR A 252 -17.16 -1.03 -2.69
N ASP A 253 -17.12 -0.90 -1.36
CA ASP A 253 -16.70 0.30 -0.64
C ASP A 253 -15.17 0.46 -0.56
N HIS A 254 -14.73 1.58 0.03
CA HIS A 254 -13.31 1.91 0.22
C HIS A 254 -12.50 0.83 0.95
N PHE A 255 -13.14 0.07 1.82
CA PHE A 255 -12.46 -0.93 2.66
C PHE A 255 -12.51 -2.34 2.07
N PHE A 256 -13.20 -2.53 0.91
CA PHE A 256 -13.48 -3.84 0.32
C PHE A 256 -14.24 -4.75 1.27
N ALA A 257 -15.21 -4.21 2.05
CA ALA A 257 -15.81 -4.91 3.16
C ALA A 257 -16.39 -6.29 2.77
N ASP A 258 -16.99 -6.38 1.59
CA ASP A 258 -17.63 -7.57 1.03
C ASP A 258 -16.79 -8.27 -0.08
N TYR A 259 -15.61 -7.72 -0.45
CA TYR A 259 -14.74 -8.23 -1.52
C TYR A 259 -13.33 -8.61 -1.07
N ARG A 260 -13.06 -8.69 0.23
CA ARG A 260 -11.70 -8.89 0.77
C ARG A 260 -11.00 -10.14 0.24
N LEU A 261 -11.70 -11.26 0.13
CA LEU A 261 -11.12 -12.49 -0.42
C LEU A 261 -10.83 -12.36 -1.91
N THR A 262 -11.77 -11.81 -2.69
CA THR A 262 -11.60 -11.59 -4.13
C THR A 262 -10.44 -10.64 -4.41
N VAL A 263 -10.32 -9.55 -3.64
CA VAL A 263 -9.20 -8.62 -3.77
C VAL A 263 -7.87 -9.30 -3.42
N ALA A 264 -7.84 -10.12 -2.36
CA ALA A 264 -6.63 -10.87 -2.01
C ALA A 264 -6.21 -11.84 -3.12
N GLU A 265 -7.16 -12.57 -3.73
CA GLU A 265 -6.90 -13.46 -4.87
C GLU A 265 -6.40 -12.69 -6.09
N THR A 266 -7.00 -11.53 -6.40
CA THR A 266 -6.58 -10.67 -7.51
C THR A 266 -5.14 -10.19 -7.32
N VAL A 267 -4.79 -9.72 -6.13
CA VAL A 267 -3.43 -9.27 -5.80
C VAL A 267 -2.44 -10.42 -5.88
N ILE A 268 -2.76 -11.57 -5.30
CA ILE A 268 -1.89 -12.75 -5.30
C ILE A 268 -1.65 -13.25 -6.73
N THR A 269 -2.69 -13.32 -7.56
CA THR A 269 -2.59 -13.76 -8.94
C THR A 269 -1.66 -12.82 -9.72
N PHE A 270 -1.89 -11.52 -9.65
CA PHE A 270 -1.04 -10.51 -10.28
C PHE A 270 0.42 -10.65 -9.85
N LEU A 271 0.71 -10.75 -8.55
CA LEU A 271 2.09 -10.85 -8.06
C LEU A 271 2.79 -12.15 -8.47
N LYS A 272 2.05 -13.27 -8.54
CA LYS A 272 2.60 -14.56 -8.98
C LYS A 272 2.95 -14.58 -10.47
N GLU A 273 2.20 -13.87 -11.30
CA GLU A 273 2.52 -13.70 -12.72
C GLU A 273 3.90 -13.07 -12.88
N GLN A 274 4.26 -12.09 -12.02
CA GLN A 274 5.54 -11.41 -12.07
C GLN A 274 6.74 -12.25 -11.60
N LEU A 275 6.51 -13.36 -10.91
CA LEU A 275 7.57 -14.30 -10.51
C LEU A 275 7.91 -15.32 -11.61
N SER A 276 7.08 -15.37 -12.65
CA SER A 276 7.21 -16.38 -13.73
C SER A 276 7.91 -15.83 -14.95
N GLU A 277 8.19 -14.53 -14.97
CA GLU A 277 8.96 -13.83 -16.02
C GLU A 277 10.43 -13.67 -15.63
#